data_d8aa596552e903b3400abbe6a3ae5a5e
#
_entry.id   d8aa596552e903b3400abbe6a3ae5a5e
#
_cell.length_a   1.000
_cell.length_b   1.000
_cell.length_c   1.000
_cell.angle_alpha   90.00
_cell.angle_beta   90.00
_cell.angle_gamma   90.00
#
_symmetry.space_group_name_H-M   'P 1'
#
loop_
_entity.id
_entity.type
_entity.pdbx_description
1 polymer ?
#
loop_
_entity_poly.entity_id
_entity_poly.type
_entity_poly.pdbx_seq_one_letter_code
_entity_poly.pdbx_strand_id
1 'polypeptide(L)'
;GMAVTKAVNELYGLNCQIKWPNDVVWEGKKICGILVEMSAEMNAIHYLVIGCGINVNVTEFPEELKEKAISLRTITGHEVDRAQIIQRSLEWLEEYYQKFEETNDMSGLMEEYNQMLVNIGSKVCVLDPCGEYRGMALGINDAGELRVEKEDGTIENVYAGEVSVRGVYGYI
;
A
#
# COMPACT_ATOMS: atom_id res chain seq x y z
N GLY A 1 -2.79 4.13 2.71
CA GLY A 1 -2.93 2.69 2.48
C GLY A 1 -3.68 2.02 3.62
N MET A 2 -3.22 2.18 4.85
CA MET A 2 -3.88 1.64 6.06
C MET A 2 -5.33 2.09 6.16
N ALA A 3 -5.61 3.37 6.03
CA ALA A 3 -6.95 3.93 6.16
C ALA A 3 -7.93 3.35 5.14
N VAL A 4 -7.55 3.27 3.87
CA VAL A 4 -8.38 2.65 2.82
C VAL A 4 -8.58 1.16 3.07
N THR A 5 -7.51 0.44 3.45
CA THR A 5 -7.58 -1.00 3.76
C THR A 5 -8.55 -1.27 4.89
N LYS A 6 -8.43 -0.51 5.98
CA LYS A 6 -9.27 -0.65 7.17
C LYS A 6 -10.74 -0.34 6.86
N ALA A 7 -10.99 0.80 6.18
CA ALA A 7 -12.33 1.21 5.80
C ALA A 7 -13.05 0.16 4.93
N VAL A 8 -12.37 -0.35 3.91
CA VAL A 8 -12.96 -1.34 2.99
C VAL A 8 -13.21 -2.68 3.71
N ASN A 9 -12.26 -3.13 4.53
CA ASN A 9 -12.42 -4.38 5.29
C ASN A 9 -13.60 -4.31 6.27
N GLU A 10 -13.75 -3.19 6.98
CA GLU A 10 -14.88 -3.00 7.90
C GLU A 10 -16.23 -2.91 7.20
N LEU A 11 -16.32 -2.12 6.14
CA LEU A 11 -17.58 -1.87 5.45
C LEU A 11 -18.13 -3.11 4.73
N TYR A 12 -17.24 -3.97 4.21
CA TYR A 12 -17.65 -5.07 3.34
C TYR A 12 -17.22 -6.46 3.83
N GLY A 13 -16.60 -6.56 5.02
CA GLY A 13 -16.16 -7.85 5.57
C GLY A 13 -15.05 -8.51 4.73
N LEU A 14 -14.22 -7.71 4.06
CA LEU A 14 -13.15 -8.18 3.18
C LEU A 14 -11.83 -8.37 3.96
N ASN A 15 -10.87 -9.02 3.32
CA ASN A 15 -9.50 -9.13 3.80
C ASN A 15 -8.54 -8.51 2.78
N CYS A 16 -8.71 -7.20 2.53
CA CYS A 16 -7.79 -6.43 1.73
C CYS A 16 -6.48 -6.23 2.50
N GLN A 17 -5.38 -6.16 1.77
CA GLN A 17 -4.04 -6.01 2.31
C GLN A 17 -3.30 -4.88 1.60
N ILE A 18 -2.21 -4.42 2.20
CA ILE A 18 -1.32 -3.43 1.60
C ILE A 18 -0.23 -4.15 0.83
N LYS A 19 -0.03 -3.77 -0.42
CA LYS A 19 1.18 -4.09 -1.16
C LYS A 19 2.08 -2.86 -1.14
N TRP A 20 3.21 -2.97 -0.45
CA TRP A 20 4.18 -1.89 -0.37
C TRP A 20 4.68 -1.46 -1.76
N PRO A 21 4.86 -0.14 -2.01
CA PRO A 21 4.69 0.94 -1.03
C PRO A 21 3.28 1.54 -0.98
N ASN A 22 2.45 1.43 -2.00
CA ASN A 22 1.33 2.34 -2.23
C ASN A 22 0.08 1.71 -2.84
N ASP A 23 -0.03 0.39 -2.85
CA ASP A 23 -1.19 -0.30 -3.40
C ASP A 23 -2.00 -1.01 -2.31
N VAL A 24 -3.31 -1.03 -2.48
CA VAL A 24 -4.20 -1.91 -1.70
C VAL A 24 -4.68 -3.01 -2.63
N VAL A 25 -4.62 -4.24 -2.15
CA VAL A 25 -4.90 -5.44 -2.94
C VAL A 25 -5.92 -6.34 -2.23
N TRP A 26 -6.65 -7.10 -3.02
CA TRP A 26 -7.53 -8.18 -2.57
C TRP A 26 -7.25 -9.41 -3.45
N GLU A 27 -6.92 -10.55 -2.82
CA GLU A 27 -6.55 -11.79 -3.52
C GLU A 27 -5.56 -11.58 -4.69
N GLY A 28 -4.53 -10.77 -4.42
CA GLY A 28 -3.49 -10.51 -5.40
C GLY A 28 -3.84 -9.47 -6.47
N LYS A 29 -5.04 -8.92 -6.50
CA LYS A 29 -5.47 -7.91 -7.47
C LYS A 29 -5.62 -6.54 -6.83
N LYS A 30 -5.15 -5.51 -7.53
CA LYS A 30 -5.18 -4.12 -7.06
C LYS A 30 -6.60 -3.56 -7.03
N ILE A 31 -7.02 -3.07 -5.86
CA ILE A 31 -8.26 -2.32 -5.68
C ILE A 31 -8.02 -0.82 -5.51
N CYS A 32 -6.86 -0.41 -5.05
CA CYS A 32 -6.50 1.00 -4.90
C CYS A 32 -5.02 1.22 -5.18
N GLY A 33 -4.71 2.33 -5.84
CA GLY A 33 -3.36 2.88 -5.93
C GLY A 33 -3.32 4.26 -5.30
N ILE A 34 -2.23 4.55 -4.59
CA ILE A 34 -2.03 5.81 -3.89
C ILE A 34 -0.81 6.50 -4.49
N LEU A 35 -0.99 7.75 -4.91
CA LEU A 35 0.09 8.62 -5.38
C LEU A 35 0.24 9.78 -4.42
N VAL A 36 1.47 10.07 -4.03
CA VAL A 36 1.80 11.24 -3.21
C VAL A 36 2.66 12.17 -4.03
N GLU A 37 2.22 13.41 -4.16
CA GLU A 37 2.97 14.48 -4.79
C GLU A 37 3.33 15.54 -3.74
N MET A 38 4.55 16.02 -3.77
CA MET A 38 5.06 16.98 -2.80
C MET A 38 5.61 18.21 -3.50
N SER A 39 5.27 19.38 -2.97
CA SER A 39 5.95 20.63 -3.28
C SER A 39 6.84 21.02 -2.09
N ALA A 40 8.13 21.11 -2.33
CA ALA A 40 9.11 21.43 -1.29
C ALA A 40 10.22 22.35 -1.83
N GLU A 41 10.78 23.16 -0.96
CA GLU A 41 12.06 23.86 -1.13
C GLU A 41 13.11 23.27 -0.19
N MET A 42 14.38 23.74 -0.29
CA MET A 42 15.51 23.14 0.44
C MET A 42 15.25 22.96 1.96
N ASN A 43 14.42 23.79 2.58
CA ASN A 43 14.22 23.81 4.02
C ASN A 43 12.74 23.75 4.46
N ALA A 44 11.79 23.56 3.53
CA ALA A 44 10.37 23.54 3.87
C ALA A 44 9.54 22.73 2.88
N ILE A 45 8.61 21.92 3.41
CA ILE A 45 7.55 21.32 2.63
C ILE A 45 6.39 22.30 2.60
N HIS A 46 5.95 22.70 1.41
CA HIS A 46 4.82 23.60 1.21
C HIS A 46 3.49 22.85 1.34
N TYR A 47 3.37 21.71 0.66
CA TYR A 47 2.20 20.86 0.74
C TYR A 47 2.48 19.45 0.22
N LEU A 48 1.63 18.53 0.66
CA LEU A 48 1.52 17.18 0.13
C LEU A 48 0.12 16.99 -0.47
N VAL A 49 0.04 16.38 -1.64
CA VAL A 49 -1.22 15.94 -2.25
C VAL A 49 -1.23 14.42 -2.27
N ILE A 50 -2.25 13.83 -1.66
CA ILE A 50 -2.44 12.38 -1.61
C ILE A 50 -3.60 12.01 -2.53
N GLY A 51 -3.29 11.43 -3.68
CA GLY A 51 -4.27 10.92 -4.63
C GLY A 51 -4.58 9.45 -4.36
N CYS A 52 -5.83 9.11 -4.00
CA CYS A 52 -6.28 7.74 -3.79
C CYS A 52 -7.20 7.30 -4.93
N GLY A 53 -6.71 6.42 -5.81
CA GLY A 53 -7.49 5.84 -6.90
C GLY A 53 -8.12 4.51 -6.50
N ILE A 54 -9.35 4.52 -5.96
CA ILE A 54 -10.05 3.30 -5.53
C ILE A 54 -10.94 2.78 -6.65
N ASN A 55 -10.78 1.53 -7.04
CA ASN A 55 -11.63 0.83 -8.01
C ASN A 55 -12.96 0.43 -7.32
N VAL A 56 -13.92 1.34 -7.27
CA VAL A 56 -15.19 1.10 -6.55
C VAL A 56 -16.19 0.35 -7.44
N ASN A 57 -16.72 1.02 -8.47
CA ASN A 57 -17.82 0.52 -9.30
C ASN A 57 -17.40 0.27 -10.76
N VAL A 58 -16.11 0.03 -11.01
CA VAL A 58 -15.61 -0.35 -12.34
C VAL A 58 -16.13 -1.73 -12.69
N THR A 59 -16.78 -1.87 -13.85
CA THR A 59 -17.35 -3.15 -14.32
C THR A 59 -16.42 -3.88 -15.28
N GLU A 60 -15.61 -3.14 -16.01
CA GLU A 60 -14.69 -3.68 -17.01
C GLU A 60 -13.33 -2.99 -16.91
N PHE A 61 -12.26 -3.77 -16.95
CA PHE A 61 -10.88 -3.28 -17.03
C PHE A 61 -10.33 -3.53 -18.44
N PRO A 62 -9.41 -2.69 -18.93
CA PRO A 62 -8.61 -3.00 -20.12
C PRO A 62 -7.96 -4.37 -20.01
N GLU A 63 -7.74 -5.05 -21.14
CA GLU A 63 -7.25 -6.44 -21.18
C GLU A 63 -5.97 -6.64 -20.37
N GLU A 64 -5.04 -5.68 -20.44
CA GLU A 64 -3.77 -5.69 -19.71
C GLU A 64 -3.89 -5.58 -18.20
N LEU A 65 -5.05 -5.13 -17.69
CA LEU A 65 -5.32 -4.95 -16.25
C LEU A 65 -6.27 -6.00 -15.65
N LYS A 66 -6.96 -6.80 -16.45
CA LYS A 66 -7.96 -7.77 -15.98
C LYS A 66 -7.42 -8.76 -14.94
N GLU A 67 -6.16 -9.18 -15.11
CA GLU A 67 -5.51 -10.10 -14.17
C GLU A 67 -4.87 -9.38 -12.97
N LYS A 68 -4.70 -8.05 -13.04
CA LYS A 68 -3.97 -7.26 -12.05
C LYS A 68 -4.84 -6.35 -11.20
N ALA A 69 -6.06 -6.03 -11.66
CA ALA A 69 -6.97 -5.11 -11.00
C ALA A 69 -8.34 -5.74 -10.80
N ILE A 70 -9.04 -5.28 -9.77
CA ILE A 70 -10.41 -5.67 -9.45
C ILE A 70 -11.13 -4.49 -8.80
N SER A 71 -12.46 -4.45 -8.88
CA SER A 71 -13.27 -3.43 -8.21
C SER A 71 -14.04 -3.99 -7.03
N LEU A 72 -14.41 -3.14 -6.09
CA LEU A 72 -15.27 -3.52 -4.96
C LEU A 72 -16.62 -4.04 -5.44
N ARG A 73 -17.19 -3.46 -6.51
CA ARG A 73 -18.42 -3.95 -7.13
C ARG A 73 -18.29 -5.40 -7.61
N THR A 74 -17.16 -5.75 -8.21
CA THR A 74 -16.92 -7.13 -8.67
C THR A 74 -16.80 -8.10 -7.51
N ILE A 75 -16.15 -7.68 -6.41
CA ILE A 75 -15.95 -8.50 -5.20
C ILE A 75 -17.28 -8.70 -4.46
N THR A 76 -18.05 -7.63 -4.27
CA THR A 76 -19.31 -7.65 -3.49
C THR A 76 -20.52 -8.15 -4.29
N GLY A 77 -20.44 -8.12 -5.62
CA GLY A 77 -21.54 -8.50 -6.52
C GLY A 77 -22.62 -7.43 -6.69
N HIS A 78 -22.48 -6.24 -6.11
CA HIS A 78 -23.45 -5.14 -6.21
C HIS A 78 -22.76 -3.78 -6.27
N GLU A 79 -23.51 -2.76 -6.63
CA GLU A 79 -23.03 -1.38 -6.62
C GLU A 79 -22.76 -0.94 -5.18
N VAL A 80 -21.62 -0.25 -5.01
CA VAL A 80 -21.08 0.16 -3.72
C VAL A 80 -21.18 1.68 -3.55
N ASP A 81 -21.58 2.14 -2.38
CA ASP A 81 -21.66 3.57 -2.07
C ASP A 81 -20.27 4.19 -1.87
N ARG A 82 -19.87 5.04 -2.83
CA ARG A 82 -18.58 5.75 -2.77
C ARG A 82 -18.48 6.70 -1.59
N ALA A 83 -19.59 7.32 -1.19
CA ALA A 83 -19.58 8.30 -0.11
C ALA A 83 -19.21 7.64 1.23
N GLN A 84 -19.73 6.45 1.50
CA GLN A 84 -19.38 5.68 2.70
C GLN A 84 -17.89 5.30 2.74
N ILE A 85 -17.33 4.89 1.59
CA ILE A 85 -15.89 4.56 1.51
C ILE A 85 -15.05 5.80 1.80
N ILE A 86 -15.38 6.94 1.17
CA ILE A 86 -14.65 8.19 1.37
C ILE A 86 -14.71 8.60 2.84
N GLN A 87 -15.91 8.66 3.41
CA GLN A 87 -16.10 9.04 4.80
C GLN A 87 -15.29 8.15 5.73
N ARG A 88 -15.45 6.82 5.61
CA ARG A 88 -14.75 5.88 6.51
C ARG A 88 -13.24 5.91 6.34
N SER A 89 -12.76 6.10 5.11
CA SER A 89 -11.33 6.24 4.85
C SER A 89 -10.75 7.52 5.46
N LEU A 90 -11.50 8.63 5.46
CA LEU A 90 -11.06 9.88 6.08
C LEU A 90 -11.06 9.78 7.62
N GLU A 91 -12.05 9.11 8.22
CA GLU A 91 -12.09 8.85 9.66
C GLU A 91 -10.86 8.04 10.11
N TRP A 92 -10.52 6.97 9.39
CA TRP A 92 -9.31 6.19 9.66
C TRP A 92 -8.02 6.95 9.36
N LEU A 93 -8.02 7.81 8.33
CA LEU A 93 -6.84 8.63 8.03
C LEU A 93 -6.55 9.60 9.19
N GLU A 94 -7.59 10.23 9.75
CA GLU A 94 -7.45 11.13 10.90
C GLU A 94 -6.89 10.40 12.12
N GLU A 95 -7.42 9.20 12.43
CA GLU A 95 -6.92 8.39 13.55
C GLU A 95 -5.44 7.99 13.38
N TYR A 96 -5.07 7.52 12.19
CA TYR A 96 -3.69 7.13 11.91
C TYR A 96 -2.74 8.33 11.84
N TYR A 97 -3.23 9.47 11.36
CA TYR A 97 -2.44 10.69 11.31
C TYR A 97 -2.14 11.22 12.72
N GLN A 98 -3.11 11.18 13.63
CA GLN A 98 -2.88 11.53 15.04
C GLN A 98 -1.81 10.64 15.68
N LYS A 99 -1.87 9.32 15.48
CA LYS A 99 -0.83 8.40 15.96
C LYS A 99 0.55 8.70 15.37
N PHE A 100 0.59 9.06 14.08
CA PHE A 100 1.84 9.46 13.42
C PHE A 100 2.40 10.76 14.01
N GLU A 101 1.55 11.75 14.31
CA GLU A 101 1.98 13.02 14.92
C GLU A 101 2.56 12.83 16.33
N GLU A 102 2.13 11.83 17.08
CA GLU A 102 2.67 11.52 18.40
C GLU A 102 4.13 11.06 18.36
N THR A 103 4.52 10.31 17.33
CA THR A 103 5.86 9.72 17.19
C THR A 103 6.72 10.46 16.15
N ASN A 104 6.11 11.16 15.20
CA ASN A 104 6.72 11.74 14.00
C ASN A 104 7.43 10.71 13.10
N ASP A 105 7.07 9.44 13.22
CA ASP A 105 7.55 8.32 12.41
C ASP A 105 6.50 7.20 12.38
N MET A 106 6.84 6.06 11.75
CA MET A 106 5.93 4.93 11.64
C MET A 106 5.94 3.99 12.87
N SER A 107 6.70 4.28 13.92
CA SER A 107 6.83 3.37 15.07
C SER A 107 5.50 3.06 15.75
N GLY A 108 4.61 4.06 15.87
CA GLY A 108 3.26 3.91 16.42
C GLY A 108 2.27 3.14 15.51
N LEU A 109 2.61 2.94 14.25
CA LEU A 109 1.76 2.31 13.23
C LEU A 109 2.36 1.01 12.66
N MET A 110 3.65 0.80 12.85
CA MET A 110 4.45 -0.24 12.20
C MET A 110 3.89 -1.65 12.42
N GLU A 111 3.47 -1.98 13.62
CA GLU A 111 2.91 -3.30 13.94
C GLU A 111 1.62 -3.56 13.17
N GLU A 112 0.66 -2.61 13.21
CA GLU A 112 -0.60 -2.73 12.50
C GLU A 112 -0.39 -2.70 10.97
N TYR A 113 0.54 -1.87 10.48
CA TYR A 113 0.91 -1.85 9.06
C TYR A 113 1.44 -3.21 8.61
N ASN A 114 2.36 -3.82 9.36
CA ASN A 114 2.96 -5.10 9.05
C ASN A 114 1.93 -6.25 9.06
N GLN A 115 0.91 -6.20 9.92
CA GLN A 115 -0.21 -7.14 9.91
C GLN A 115 -1.07 -7.04 8.64
N MET A 116 -1.14 -5.87 8.03
CA MET A 116 -1.87 -5.64 6.77
C MET A 116 -1.00 -5.91 5.53
N LEU A 117 0.31 -6.06 5.68
CA LEU A 117 1.26 -6.11 4.57
C LEU A 117 1.28 -7.49 3.90
N VAL A 118 0.89 -7.56 2.63
CA VAL A 118 0.91 -8.82 1.86
C VAL A 118 2.33 -9.30 1.53
N ASN A 119 3.30 -8.39 1.51
CA ASN A 119 4.69 -8.72 1.17
C ASN A 119 5.44 -9.46 2.29
N ILE A 120 5.02 -9.32 3.55
CA ILE A 120 5.77 -9.88 4.69
C ILE A 120 5.89 -11.40 4.59
N GLY A 121 7.09 -11.92 4.80
CA GLY A 121 7.38 -13.35 4.66
C GLY A 121 7.39 -13.87 3.23
N SER A 122 7.26 -12.99 2.23
CA SER A 122 7.26 -13.35 0.82
C SER A 122 8.63 -13.08 0.18
N LYS A 123 9.00 -13.91 -0.81
CA LYS A 123 10.15 -13.62 -1.68
C LYS A 123 9.79 -12.49 -2.64
N VAL A 124 10.56 -11.44 -2.62
CA VAL A 124 10.37 -10.26 -3.47
C VAL A 124 11.58 -10.02 -4.38
N CYS A 125 11.31 -9.38 -5.50
CA CYS A 125 12.32 -8.82 -6.38
C CYS A 125 12.28 -7.30 -6.26
N VAL A 126 13.39 -6.70 -5.85
CA VAL A 126 13.57 -5.26 -5.76
C VAL A 126 14.17 -4.78 -7.08
N LEU A 127 13.43 -3.95 -7.79
CA LEU A 127 13.84 -3.35 -9.06
C LEU A 127 14.44 -1.97 -8.77
N ASP A 128 15.71 -1.95 -8.41
CA ASP A 128 16.46 -0.73 -8.12
C ASP A 128 17.21 -0.28 -9.39
N PRO A 129 17.26 1.03 -9.72
CA PRO A 129 18.04 1.54 -10.84
C PRO A 129 19.53 1.18 -10.78
N CYS A 130 20.09 0.98 -9.59
CA CYS A 130 21.47 0.58 -9.38
C CYS A 130 21.72 -0.93 -9.50
N GLY A 131 20.67 -1.73 -9.63
CA GLY A 131 20.74 -3.18 -9.80
C GLY A 131 19.58 -3.92 -9.13
N GLU A 132 19.07 -4.92 -9.81
CA GLU A 132 17.99 -5.78 -9.29
C GLU A 132 18.55 -6.80 -8.30
N TYR A 133 17.81 -7.06 -7.24
CA TYR A 133 18.11 -8.15 -6.32
C TYR A 133 16.85 -8.80 -5.75
N ARG A 134 17.01 -9.98 -5.16
CA ARG A 134 15.93 -10.75 -4.55
C ARG A 134 16.19 -10.94 -3.06
N GLY A 135 15.11 -11.05 -2.30
CA GLY A 135 15.20 -11.30 -0.87
C GLY A 135 13.85 -11.63 -0.26
N MET A 136 13.85 -11.80 1.05
CA MET A 136 12.66 -12.02 1.87
C MET A 136 12.20 -10.69 2.46
N ALA A 137 10.97 -10.28 2.22
CA ALA A 137 10.41 -9.09 2.85
C ALA A 137 10.09 -9.36 4.32
N LEU A 138 10.66 -8.55 5.22
CA LEU A 138 10.52 -8.70 6.67
C LEU A 138 9.48 -7.75 7.30
N GLY A 139 8.90 -6.85 6.51
CA GLY A 139 8.04 -5.77 7.00
C GLY A 139 8.72 -4.42 6.88
N ILE A 140 8.07 -3.36 7.37
CA ILE A 140 8.64 -2.00 7.36
C ILE A 140 9.40 -1.70 8.66
N ASN A 141 10.29 -0.69 8.58
CA ASN A 141 10.90 -0.06 9.75
C ASN A 141 10.12 1.21 10.17
N ASP A 142 10.63 1.93 11.16
CA ASP A 142 10.08 3.19 11.68
C ASP A 142 10.08 4.35 10.66
N ALA A 143 10.96 4.30 9.67
CA ALA A 143 10.94 5.25 8.54
C ALA A 143 9.94 4.86 7.43
N GLY A 144 9.25 3.71 7.53
CA GLY A 144 8.34 3.19 6.49
C GLY A 144 9.04 2.49 5.33
N GLU A 145 10.36 2.29 5.41
CA GLU A 145 11.15 1.56 4.41
C GLU A 145 10.89 0.05 4.52
N LEU A 146 10.79 -0.64 3.39
CA LEU A 146 10.65 -2.09 3.38
C LEU A 146 11.99 -2.75 3.67
N ARG A 147 12.03 -3.57 4.71
CA ARG A 147 13.22 -4.36 5.06
C ARG A 147 13.23 -5.65 4.26
N VAL A 148 14.32 -5.87 3.53
CA VAL A 148 14.49 -7.07 2.68
C VAL A 148 15.77 -7.78 3.08
N GLU A 149 15.66 -9.04 3.51
CA GLU A 149 16.79 -9.91 3.80
C GLU A 149 17.25 -10.60 2.52
N LYS A 150 18.49 -10.36 2.11
CA LYS A 150 19.12 -10.97 0.95
C LYS A 150 19.57 -12.41 1.24
N GLU A 151 19.94 -13.16 0.20
CA GLU A 151 20.42 -14.55 0.33
C GLU A 151 21.70 -14.70 1.19
N ASP A 152 22.50 -13.66 1.28
CA ASP A 152 23.71 -13.63 2.14
C ASP A 152 23.42 -13.28 3.60
N GLY A 153 22.14 -13.09 3.97
CA GLY A 153 21.68 -12.71 5.31
C GLY A 153 21.79 -11.22 5.61
N THR A 154 22.22 -10.39 4.68
CA THR A 154 22.21 -8.93 4.86
C THR A 154 20.81 -8.38 4.73
N ILE A 155 20.45 -7.42 5.59
CA ILE A 155 19.16 -6.72 5.52
C ILE A 155 19.38 -5.36 4.88
N GLU A 156 18.61 -5.11 3.82
CA GLU A 156 18.57 -3.83 3.13
C GLU A 156 17.24 -3.14 3.37
N ASN A 157 17.28 -1.83 3.63
CA ASN A 157 16.10 -1.00 3.76
C ASN A 157 15.79 -0.35 2.40
N VAL A 158 14.66 -0.70 1.84
CA VAL A 158 14.22 -0.24 0.52
C VAL A 158 13.39 1.01 0.69
N TYR A 159 13.85 2.11 0.14
CA TYR A 159 13.16 3.39 0.16
C TYR A 159 12.09 3.45 -0.96
N ALA A 160 10.90 3.95 -0.63
CA ALA A 160 9.82 4.18 -1.60
C ALA A 160 10.14 5.42 -2.46
N GLY A 161 10.56 5.22 -3.69
CA GLY A 161 10.90 6.28 -4.63
C GLY A 161 10.96 5.71 -6.03
N GLU A 162 12.15 5.58 -6.58
CA GLU A 162 12.38 5.03 -7.92
C GLU A 162 12.39 3.49 -7.96
N VAL A 163 12.17 2.85 -6.82
CA VAL A 163 12.23 1.39 -6.66
C VAL A 163 10.84 0.77 -6.79
N SER A 164 10.74 -0.34 -7.50
CA SER A 164 9.54 -1.18 -7.56
C SER A 164 9.80 -2.52 -6.89
N VAL A 165 8.87 -2.95 -6.03
CA VAL A 165 8.92 -4.27 -5.41
C VAL A 165 7.82 -5.14 -5.99
N ARG A 166 8.19 -6.34 -6.46
CA ARG A 166 7.26 -7.32 -7.04
C ARG A 166 7.47 -8.69 -6.41
N GLY A 167 6.43 -9.50 -6.36
CA GLY A 167 6.57 -10.91 -6.06
C GLY A 167 7.41 -11.62 -7.11
N VAL A 168 8.16 -12.64 -6.71
CA VAL A 168 9.06 -13.39 -7.64
C VAL A 168 8.26 -14.08 -8.75
N TYR A 169 6.99 -14.40 -8.52
CA TYR A 169 6.12 -15.12 -9.45
C TYR A 169 4.95 -14.29 -9.99
N GLY A 170 4.93 -12.96 -9.78
CA GLY A 170 3.84 -12.13 -10.26
C GLY A 170 3.83 -10.71 -9.72
N TYR A 171 2.63 -10.11 -9.69
CA TYR A 171 2.43 -8.75 -9.21
C TYR A 171 2.62 -8.63 -7.68
N ILE A 172 2.34 -9.70 -6.95
CA ILE A 172 2.51 -9.80 -5.49
C ILE A 172 3.57 -10.83 -5.20
#